data_d89aac2d7307b3808c67a2c36d554a4e
#
_entry.id   d89aac2d7307b3808c67a2c36d554a4e
#
_cell.length_a   1.000
_cell.length_b   1.000
_cell.length_c   1.000
_cell.angle_alpha   90.00
_cell.angle_beta   90.00
_cell.angle_gamma   90.00
#
_symmetry.space_group_name_H-M   'P 1'
#
loop_
_entity.id
_entity.type
_entity.pdbx_description
1 polymer ?
#
loop_
_entity_poly.entity_id
_entity_poly.type
_entity_poly.pdbx_seq_one_letter_code
_entity_poly.pdbx_strand_id
1 'polypeptide(L)'
;YWKEDTKTLEEAQQNKIDHIVKKLNIKDGQKVLEVGCGWGGMIFEIAKQKKCEITGISLSKNQIKYCQEKAKELGLDNQVKFDLIDYRKVKGRYDRIYSVGMFEHVGKKFYNIFFKSMNRLLKDNGLFLLHTIGVVDSLSTPNKFINKYIFPGGTCPSFSQIISPIEKTGLIVSDAETLIRH
;
A
#
# COMPACT_ATOMS: atom_id res chain seq x y z
N TYR A 1 -15.31 1.66 -3.65
CA TYR A 1 -15.21 0.60 -4.62
C TYR A 1 -16.53 -0.08 -4.95
N TRP A 2 -17.56 0.20 -4.14
CA TRP A 2 -18.93 -0.11 -4.46
C TRP A 2 -19.45 0.91 -5.48
N LYS A 3 -19.68 0.47 -6.71
CA LYS A 3 -20.34 1.23 -7.79
C LYS A 3 -21.82 0.87 -7.80
N GLU A 4 -22.63 1.60 -8.56
CA GLU A 4 -24.09 1.37 -8.63
C GLU A 4 -24.46 -0.07 -9.04
N ASP A 5 -23.64 -0.71 -9.87
CA ASP A 5 -23.82 -2.06 -10.39
C ASP A 5 -23.08 -3.15 -9.59
N THR A 6 -22.31 -2.78 -8.57
CA THR A 6 -21.54 -3.74 -7.74
C THR A 6 -22.47 -4.48 -6.78
N LYS A 7 -22.50 -5.81 -6.89
CA LYS A 7 -23.43 -6.66 -6.12
C LYS A 7 -22.76 -7.49 -5.04
N THR A 8 -21.46 -7.80 -5.19
CA THR A 8 -20.73 -8.67 -4.28
C THR A 8 -19.49 -8.00 -3.70
N LEU A 9 -18.99 -8.56 -2.59
CA LEU A 9 -17.73 -8.09 -1.98
C LEU A 9 -16.55 -8.35 -2.90
N GLU A 10 -16.56 -9.46 -3.61
CA GLU A 10 -15.53 -9.86 -4.56
C GLU A 10 -15.43 -8.83 -5.70
N GLU A 11 -16.57 -8.41 -6.25
CA GLU A 11 -16.61 -7.34 -7.26
C GLU A 11 -16.10 -6.01 -6.71
N ALA A 12 -16.47 -5.63 -5.49
CA ALA A 12 -15.95 -4.43 -4.86
C ALA A 12 -14.44 -4.49 -4.63
N GLN A 13 -13.90 -5.64 -4.24
CA GLN A 13 -12.46 -5.87 -4.10
C GLN A 13 -11.75 -5.78 -5.45
N GLN A 14 -12.32 -6.38 -6.51
CA GLN A 14 -11.76 -6.27 -7.86
C GLN A 14 -11.75 -4.82 -8.35
N ASN A 15 -12.85 -4.09 -8.18
CA ASN A 15 -12.93 -2.66 -8.49
C ASN A 15 -11.85 -1.84 -7.77
N LYS A 16 -11.54 -2.18 -6.51
CA LYS A 16 -10.44 -1.54 -5.77
C LYS A 16 -9.09 -1.81 -6.42
N ILE A 17 -8.80 -3.06 -6.75
CA ILE A 17 -7.54 -3.46 -7.37
C ILE A 17 -7.37 -2.75 -8.72
N ASP A 18 -8.37 -2.81 -9.57
CA ASP A 18 -8.36 -2.19 -10.90
C ASP A 18 -8.15 -0.66 -10.81
N HIS A 19 -8.78 -0.02 -9.84
CA HIS A 19 -8.62 1.41 -9.60
C HIS A 19 -7.18 1.76 -9.21
N ILE A 20 -6.58 1.00 -8.30
CA ILE A 20 -5.20 1.20 -7.85
C ILE A 20 -4.21 0.92 -8.99
N VAL A 21 -4.39 -0.18 -9.73
CA VAL A 21 -3.55 -0.53 -10.89
C VAL A 21 -3.59 0.55 -11.96
N LYS A 22 -4.79 1.10 -12.23
CA LYS A 22 -4.97 2.21 -13.17
C LYS A 22 -4.24 3.47 -12.71
N LYS A 23 -4.39 3.86 -11.43
CA LYS A 23 -3.69 5.02 -10.88
C LYS A 23 -2.16 4.87 -10.90
N LEU A 24 -1.66 3.69 -10.59
CA LEU A 24 -0.23 3.38 -10.65
C LEU A 24 0.32 3.29 -12.08
N ASN A 25 -0.54 3.14 -13.08
CA ASN A 25 -0.14 2.96 -14.47
C ASN A 25 0.97 1.90 -14.61
N ILE A 26 0.74 0.72 -14.01
CA ILE A 26 1.69 -0.40 -14.04
C ILE A 26 1.81 -0.94 -15.46
N LYS A 27 3.06 -1.09 -15.93
CA LYS A 27 3.40 -1.65 -17.25
C LYS A 27 4.23 -2.92 -17.12
N ASP A 28 4.20 -3.74 -18.15
CA ASP A 28 5.04 -4.93 -18.23
C ASP A 28 6.53 -4.57 -18.10
N GLY A 29 7.31 -5.43 -17.48
CA GLY A 29 8.75 -5.25 -17.25
C GLY A 29 9.10 -4.33 -16.08
N GLN A 30 8.13 -3.71 -15.42
CA GLN A 30 8.40 -2.82 -14.27
C GLN A 30 8.68 -3.59 -12.99
N LYS A 31 9.46 -2.96 -12.10
CA LYS A 31 9.66 -3.39 -10.71
C LYS A 31 8.68 -2.68 -9.79
N VAL A 32 7.88 -3.45 -9.08
CA VAL A 32 6.81 -2.98 -8.22
C VAL A 32 7.07 -3.39 -6.78
N LEU A 33 6.83 -2.51 -5.81
CA LEU A 33 6.92 -2.79 -4.38
C LEU A 33 5.57 -2.56 -3.71
N GLU A 34 5.07 -3.57 -2.99
CA GLU A 34 3.97 -3.39 -2.04
C GLU A 34 4.50 -3.31 -0.61
N VAL A 35 4.21 -2.21 0.08
CA VAL A 35 4.59 -2.00 1.47
C VAL A 35 3.41 -2.34 2.38
N GLY A 36 3.50 -3.49 3.05
CA GLY A 36 2.41 -4.07 3.81
C GLY A 36 1.51 -4.97 2.97
N CYS A 37 2.09 -6.02 2.39
CA CYS A 37 1.41 -6.90 1.42
C CYS A 37 0.26 -7.75 1.98
N GLY A 38 0.08 -7.78 3.31
CA GLY A 38 -0.95 -8.59 3.93
C GLY A 38 -0.87 -10.06 3.48
N TRP A 39 -1.98 -10.60 3.01
CA TRP A 39 -2.09 -11.97 2.49
C TRP A 39 -1.84 -12.06 0.98
N GLY A 40 -1.28 -11.02 0.36
CA GLY A 40 -0.84 -11.01 -1.03
C GLY A 40 -1.93 -10.85 -2.09
N GLY A 41 -3.18 -10.65 -1.70
CA GLY A 41 -4.31 -10.64 -2.64
C GLY A 41 -4.13 -9.66 -3.80
N MET A 42 -3.67 -8.44 -3.54
CA MET A 42 -3.42 -7.45 -4.60
C MET A 42 -2.24 -7.84 -5.48
N ILE A 43 -1.14 -8.33 -4.90
CA ILE A 43 0.03 -8.78 -5.66
C ILE A 43 -0.35 -9.88 -6.66
N PHE A 44 -1.10 -10.89 -6.20
CA PHE A 44 -1.50 -11.99 -7.07
C PHE A 44 -2.39 -11.52 -8.22
N GLU A 45 -3.33 -10.62 -7.97
CA GLU A 45 -4.19 -10.08 -9.04
C GLU A 45 -3.42 -9.20 -10.02
N ILE A 46 -2.47 -8.39 -9.55
CA ILE A 46 -1.60 -7.61 -10.45
C ILE A 46 -0.73 -8.55 -11.28
N ALA A 47 -0.13 -9.58 -10.67
CA ALA A 47 0.74 -10.54 -11.36
C ALA A 47 0.02 -11.34 -12.44
N LYS A 48 -1.27 -11.64 -12.28
CA LYS A 48 -2.10 -12.26 -13.31
C LYS A 48 -2.35 -11.32 -14.51
N GLN A 49 -2.44 -10.02 -14.26
CA GLN A 49 -2.78 -9.02 -15.27
C GLN A 49 -1.57 -8.42 -15.98
N LYS A 50 -0.40 -8.42 -15.35
CA LYS A 50 0.82 -7.72 -15.79
C LYS A 50 2.06 -8.60 -15.64
N LYS A 51 2.93 -8.55 -16.64
CA LYS A 51 4.25 -9.21 -16.62
C LYS A 51 5.28 -8.29 -15.96
N CYS A 52 5.18 -8.06 -14.64
CA CYS A 52 6.07 -7.21 -13.87
C CYS A 52 6.68 -7.97 -12.67
N GLU A 53 7.84 -7.55 -12.20
CA GLU A 53 8.45 -8.11 -10.99
C GLU A 53 7.84 -7.43 -9.76
N ILE A 54 7.16 -8.17 -8.89
CA ILE A 54 6.52 -7.59 -7.71
C ILE A 54 7.18 -8.12 -6.44
N THR A 55 7.56 -7.21 -5.55
CA THR A 55 8.03 -7.55 -4.21
C THR A 55 6.98 -7.09 -3.18
N GLY A 56 6.49 -8.01 -2.38
CA GLY A 56 5.63 -7.72 -1.23
C GLY A 56 6.43 -7.81 0.06
N ILE A 57 6.27 -6.83 0.95
CA ILE A 57 6.92 -6.86 2.25
C ILE A 57 5.92 -6.80 3.39
N SER A 58 6.21 -7.52 4.47
CA SER A 58 5.44 -7.49 5.72
C SER A 58 6.35 -7.79 6.91
N LEU A 59 5.91 -7.43 8.11
CA LEU A 59 6.54 -7.83 9.38
C LEU A 59 5.89 -9.08 9.97
N SER A 60 4.84 -9.60 9.36
CA SER A 60 4.14 -10.82 9.79
C SER A 60 4.75 -12.06 9.15
N LYS A 61 5.39 -12.91 9.96
CA LYS A 61 5.94 -14.21 9.49
C LYS A 61 4.86 -15.09 8.85
N ASN A 62 3.65 -15.11 9.44
CA ASN A 62 2.56 -15.94 8.96
C ASN A 62 2.07 -15.49 7.57
N GLN A 63 1.94 -14.16 7.37
CA GLN A 63 1.55 -13.60 6.06
C GLN A 63 2.60 -13.92 5.00
N ILE A 64 3.88 -13.70 5.29
CA ILE A 64 4.95 -13.97 4.33
C ILE A 64 5.01 -15.46 3.96
N LYS A 65 4.95 -16.36 4.95
CA LYS A 65 4.93 -17.79 4.70
C LYS A 65 3.75 -18.19 3.79
N TYR A 66 2.55 -17.76 4.13
CA TYR A 66 1.35 -18.01 3.32
C TYR A 66 1.52 -17.49 1.88
N CYS A 67 2.00 -16.26 1.72
CA CYS A 67 2.18 -15.65 0.40
C CYS A 67 3.21 -16.40 -0.44
N GLN A 68 4.31 -16.87 0.15
CA GLN A 68 5.33 -17.66 -0.54
C GLN A 68 4.80 -19.03 -1.00
N GLU A 69 4.03 -19.70 -0.15
CA GLU A 69 3.37 -20.98 -0.49
C GLU A 69 2.34 -20.78 -1.60
N LYS A 70 1.51 -19.74 -1.48
CA LYS A 70 0.48 -19.40 -2.47
C LYS A 70 1.06 -18.97 -3.82
N ALA A 71 2.18 -18.26 -3.83
CA ALA A 71 2.89 -17.91 -5.07
C ALA A 71 3.30 -19.15 -5.86
N LYS A 72 3.85 -20.18 -5.19
CA LYS A 72 4.22 -21.45 -5.81
C LYS A 72 2.99 -22.21 -6.32
N GLU A 73 1.93 -22.28 -5.50
CA GLU A 73 0.66 -22.92 -5.89
C GLU A 73 0.07 -22.30 -7.18
N LEU A 74 0.20 -20.98 -7.32
CA LEU A 74 -0.29 -20.24 -8.48
C LEU A 74 0.69 -20.22 -9.66
N GLY A 75 1.91 -20.76 -9.53
CA GLY A 75 2.97 -20.69 -10.55
C GLY A 75 3.49 -19.28 -10.80
N LEU A 76 3.40 -18.39 -9.81
CA LEU A 76 3.79 -16.97 -9.89
C LEU A 76 5.13 -16.68 -9.18
N ASP A 77 5.80 -17.68 -8.61
CA ASP A 77 7.01 -17.52 -7.80
C ASP A 77 8.23 -16.99 -8.59
N ASN A 78 8.20 -17.07 -9.91
CA ASN A 78 9.19 -16.41 -10.78
C ASN A 78 8.93 -14.91 -10.97
N GLN A 79 7.71 -14.42 -10.68
CA GLN A 79 7.27 -13.04 -10.90
C GLN A 79 7.10 -12.28 -9.59
N VAL A 80 6.71 -12.97 -8.51
CA VAL A 80 6.44 -12.34 -7.21
C VAL A 80 7.39 -12.84 -6.14
N LYS A 81 7.84 -11.93 -5.26
CA LYS A 81 8.65 -12.23 -4.09
C LYS A 81 8.00 -11.67 -2.84
N PHE A 82 8.18 -12.37 -1.72
CA PHE A 82 7.66 -11.94 -0.43
C PHE A 82 8.75 -11.97 0.62
N ASP A 83 9.05 -10.81 1.22
CA ASP A 83 10.16 -10.66 2.16
C ASP A 83 9.65 -10.22 3.55
N LEU A 84 10.16 -10.89 4.58
CA LEU A 84 9.95 -10.51 5.98
C LEU A 84 10.93 -9.39 6.34
N ILE A 85 10.60 -8.17 6.00
CA ILE A 85 11.49 -7.02 6.17
C ILE A 85 10.71 -5.73 6.47
N ASP A 86 11.33 -4.86 7.26
CA ASP A 86 10.87 -3.51 7.50
C ASP A 86 11.17 -2.63 6.28
N TYR A 87 10.21 -1.78 5.86
CA TYR A 87 10.36 -0.87 4.71
C TYR A 87 11.61 0.03 4.78
N ARG A 88 12.06 0.37 6.00
CA ARG A 88 13.28 1.16 6.23
C ARG A 88 14.55 0.46 5.78
N LYS A 89 14.54 -0.87 5.75
CA LYS A 89 15.69 -1.73 5.41
C LYS A 89 15.67 -2.23 3.98
N VAL A 90 14.57 -2.03 3.24
CA VAL A 90 14.45 -2.42 1.83
C VAL A 90 15.51 -1.70 1.01
N LYS A 91 16.11 -2.43 0.06
CA LYS A 91 17.11 -1.93 -0.88
C LYS A 91 16.58 -2.00 -2.31
N GLY A 92 17.25 -1.28 -3.22
CA GLY A 92 16.88 -1.22 -4.63
C GLY A 92 16.04 -0.01 -4.98
N ARG A 93 15.63 0.06 -6.25
CA ARG A 93 14.80 1.14 -6.81
C ARG A 93 13.65 0.51 -7.60
N TYR A 94 12.45 1.05 -7.44
CA TYR A 94 11.20 0.52 -8.00
C TYR A 94 10.54 1.55 -8.91
N ASP A 95 9.92 1.06 -9.99
CA ASP A 95 9.16 1.90 -10.91
C ASP A 95 7.84 2.33 -10.31
N ARG A 96 7.25 1.44 -9.49
CA ARG A 96 5.97 1.65 -8.81
C ARG A 96 6.08 1.17 -7.37
N ILE A 97 5.56 1.96 -6.46
CA ILE A 97 5.43 1.58 -5.05
C ILE A 97 3.98 1.80 -4.64
N TYR A 98 3.41 0.93 -3.83
CA TYR A 98 2.12 1.18 -3.22
C TYR A 98 2.03 0.64 -1.81
N SER A 99 1.14 1.25 -1.03
CA SER A 99 0.82 0.82 0.33
C SER A 99 -0.68 1.02 0.56
N VAL A 100 -1.37 -0.05 0.95
CA VAL A 100 -2.83 -0.07 1.12
C VAL A 100 -3.17 -0.58 2.51
N GLY A 101 -3.78 0.28 3.34
CA GLY A 101 -4.24 -0.09 4.69
C GLY A 101 -3.11 -0.43 5.68
N MET A 102 -1.89 0.05 5.44
CA MET A 102 -0.75 -0.20 6.34
C MET A 102 -0.29 1.08 7.04
N PHE A 103 -0.50 2.25 6.42
CA PHE A 103 0.03 3.51 6.93
C PHE A 103 -0.56 3.90 8.29
N GLU A 104 -1.74 3.41 8.61
CA GLU A 104 -2.38 3.52 9.92
C GLU A 104 -1.51 3.00 11.06
N HIS A 105 -0.62 2.04 10.77
CA HIS A 105 0.30 1.43 11.74
C HIS A 105 1.67 2.14 11.83
N VAL A 106 1.94 3.13 10.98
CA VAL A 106 3.25 3.83 10.97
C VAL A 106 3.41 4.75 12.17
N GLY A 107 2.35 5.42 12.61
CA GLY A 107 2.36 6.40 13.69
C GLY A 107 2.98 7.75 13.29
N LYS A 108 2.39 8.85 13.77
CA LYS A 108 2.70 10.24 13.34
C LYS A 108 4.19 10.60 13.38
N LYS A 109 4.89 10.19 14.42
CA LYS A 109 6.33 10.49 14.60
C LYS A 109 7.23 9.88 13.51
N PHE A 110 6.75 8.88 12.78
CA PHE A 110 7.49 8.18 11.76
C PHE A 110 7.09 8.55 10.32
N TYR A 111 6.11 9.43 10.10
CA TYR A 111 5.63 9.79 8.77
C TYR A 111 6.76 10.34 7.88
N ASN A 112 7.63 11.23 8.41
CA ASN A 112 8.79 11.72 7.67
C ASN A 112 9.74 10.59 7.26
N ILE A 113 9.97 9.61 8.15
CA ILE A 113 10.85 8.46 7.87
C ILE A 113 10.22 7.57 6.80
N PHE A 114 8.91 7.37 6.87
CA PHE A 114 8.17 6.60 5.87
C PHE A 114 8.30 7.22 4.48
N PHE A 115 7.95 8.49 4.31
CA PHE A 115 8.01 9.16 3.00
C PHE A 115 9.45 9.31 2.48
N LYS A 116 10.43 9.57 3.35
CA LYS A 116 11.85 9.53 2.97
C LYS A 116 12.26 8.14 2.45
N SER A 117 11.76 7.07 3.07
CA SER A 117 12.02 5.70 2.62
C SER A 117 11.37 5.44 1.26
N MET A 118 10.14 5.89 1.03
CA MET A 118 9.46 5.75 -0.26
C MET A 118 10.20 6.53 -1.35
N ASN A 119 10.60 7.77 -1.09
CA ASN A 119 11.38 8.56 -2.05
C ASN A 119 12.72 7.88 -2.41
N ARG A 120 13.45 7.38 -1.43
CA ARG A 120 14.71 6.65 -1.64
C ARG A 120 14.53 5.40 -2.51
N LEU A 121 13.41 4.70 -2.37
CA LEU A 121 13.12 3.45 -3.09
C LEU A 121 12.48 3.71 -4.46
N LEU A 122 11.92 4.87 -4.69
CA LEU A 122 11.26 5.20 -5.94
C LEU A 122 12.30 5.65 -6.98
N LYS A 123 12.19 5.18 -8.23
CA LYS A 123 12.94 5.70 -9.37
C LYS A 123 12.49 7.12 -9.71
N ASP A 124 13.30 7.87 -10.45
CA ASP A 124 13.07 9.30 -10.73
C ASP A 124 11.73 9.59 -11.44
N ASN A 125 11.28 8.69 -12.33
CA ASN A 125 9.96 8.77 -12.98
C ASN A 125 8.95 7.76 -12.38
N GLY A 126 9.19 7.33 -11.15
CA GLY A 126 8.33 6.38 -10.45
C GLY A 126 7.07 7.01 -9.90
N LEU A 127 6.07 6.18 -9.63
CA LEU A 127 4.85 6.58 -8.93
C LEU A 127 4.74 5.83 -7.61
N PHE A 128 4.40 6.56 -6.55
CA PHE A 128 4.05 6.00 -5.25
C PHE A 128 2.58 6.29 -4.95
N LEU A 129 1.82 5.25 -4.66
CA LEU A 129 0.42 5.34 -4.26
C LEU A 129 0.28 4.99 -2.77
N LEU A 130 -0.28 5.89 -2.01
CA LEU A 130 -0.68 5.66 -0.62
C LEU A 130 -2.20 5.62 -0.54
N HIS A 131 -2.75 4.50 -0.05
CA HIS A 131 -4.15 4.37 0.31
C HIS A 131 -4.24 4.10 1.81
N THR A 132 -4.93 4.97 2.53
CA THR A 132 -5.06 4.89 3.98
C THR A 132 -6.41 5.40 4.45
N ILE A 133 -6.86 4.93 5.59
CA ILE A 133 -8.02 5.51 6.27
C ILE A 133 -7.61 6.88 6.81
N GLY A 134 -8.38 7.90 6.46
CA GLY A 134 -8.16 9.26 6.93
C GLY A 134 -9.29 9.78 7.80
N VAL A 135 -9.02 10.84 8.55
CA VAL A 135 -10.03 11.62 9.27
C VAL A 135 -10.12 13.03 8.69
N VAL A 136 -11.33 13.59 8.72
CA VAL A 136 -11.57 14.95 8.20
C VAL A 136 -10.93 16.00 9.10
N ASP A 137 -10.94 15.74 10.42
CA ASP A 137 -10.47 16.68 11.43
C ASP A 137 -9.18 16.17 12.11
N SER A 138 -8.15 17.01 12.10
CA SER A 138 -6.87 16.73 12.78
C SER A 138 -6.96 16.76 14.31
N LEU A 139 -8.04 17.31 14.86
CA LEU A 139 -8.28 17.44 16.30
C LEU A 139 -9.01 16.23 16.90
N SER A 140 -9.57 15.36 16.07
CA SER A 140 -10.28 14.18 16.55
C SER A 140 -9.32 13.21 17.28
N THR A 141 -9.62 12.92 18.54
CA THR A 141 -8.94 11.86 19.28
C THR A 141 -9.46 10.50 18.80
N PRO A 142 -8.58 9.53 18.53
CA PRO A 142 -9.01 8.18 18.12
C PRO A 142 -9.96 7.59 19.18
N ASN A 143 -11.02 6.95 18.72
CA ASN A 143 -11.91 6.19 19.60
C ASN A 143 -11.09 5.14 20.37
N LYS A 144 -11.24 5.10 21.69
CA LYS A 144 -10.48 4.18 22.57
C LYS A 144 -10.66 2.72 22.17
N PHE A 145 -11.84 2.33 21.69
CA PHE A 145 -12.11 0.97 21.21
C PHE A 145 -11.30 0.65 19.95
N ILE A 146 -11.33 1.54 18.95
CA ILE A 146 -10.57 1.37 17.70
C ILE A 146 -9.07 1.29 18.01
N ASN A 147 -8.56 2.17 18.88
CA ASN A 147 -7.15 2.21 19.22
C ASN A 147 -6.69 0.98 20.04
N LYS A 148 -7.60 0.36 20.81
CA LYS A 148 -7.28 -0.82 21.62
C LYS A 148 -7.44 -2.14 20.87
N TYR A 149 -8.45 -2.27 20.00
CA TYR A 149 -8.86 -3.56 19.47
C TYR A 149 -8.75 -3.68 17.94
N ILE A 150 -8.81 -2.58 17.20
CA ILE A 150 -8.80 -2.61 15.72
C ILE A 150 -7.42 -2.23 15.19
N PHE A 151 -6.88 -1.10 15.63
CA PHE A 151 -5.55 -0.61 15.24
C PHE A 151 -4.72 -0.28 16.50
N PRO A 152 -4.21 -1.29 17.23
CA PRO A 152 -3.41 -1.04 18.44
C PRO A 152 -2.19 -0.18 18.13
N GLY A 153 -2.13 1.03 18.71
CA GLY A 153 -1.09 2.01 18.45
C GLY A 153 -1.15 2.68 17.07
N GLY A 154 -2.19 2.38 16.28
CA GLY A 154 -2.43 2.99 14.99
C GLY A 154 -3.04 4.37 15.08
N THR A 155 -2.92 5.12 14.00
CA THR A 155 -3.52 6.47 13.87
C THR A 155 -4.09 6.66 12.47
N CYS A 156 -5.33 7.14 12.39
CA CYS A 156 -5.89 7.61 11.13
C CYS A 156 -5.43 9.08 10.94
N PRO A 157 -4.60 9.37 9.93
CA PRO A 157 -4.12 10.73 9.69
C PRO A 157 -5.20 11.61 9.07
N SER A 158 -5.14 12.92 9.33
CA SER A 158 -5.83 13.90 8.49
C SER A 158 -5.01 14.16 7.22
N PHE A 159 -5.65 14.74 6.20
CA PHE A 159 -4.99 15.04 4.93
C PHE A 159 -3.75 15.95 5.13
N SER A 160 -3.85 16.98 5.95
CA SER A 160 -2.72 17.87 6.26
C SER A 160 -1.54 17.15 6.94
N GLN A 161 -1.82 16.14 7.76
CA GLN A 161 -0.80 15.34 8.43
C GLN A 161 -0.04 14.42 7.45
N ILE A 162 -0.62 14.10 6.30
CA ILE A 162 0.03 13.34 5.22
C ILE A 162 0.83 14.27 4.32
N ILE A 163 0.25 15.38 3.87
CA ILE A 163 0.86 16.29 2.89
C ILE A 163 2.12 16.95 3.43
N SER A 164 2.07 17.49 4.64
CA SER A 164 3.22 18.20 5.24
C SER A 164 4.51 17.34 5.31
N PRO A 165 4.48 16.06 5.70
CA PRO A 165 5.66 15.19 5.57
C PRO A 165 6.11 14.92 4.13
N ILE A 166 5.19 14.80 3.17
CA ILE A 166 5.52 14.55 1.76
C ILE A 166 6.34 15.69 1.19
N GLU A 167 5.92 16.94 1.38
CA GLU A 167 6.60 18.14 0.88
C GLU A 167 8.07 18.25 1.34
N LYS A 168 8.38 17.68 2.52
CA LYS A 168 9.74 17.68 3.11
C LYS A 168 10.66 16.58 2.57
N THR A 169 10.20 15.76 1.66
CA THR A 169 10.92 14.54 1.24
C THR A 169 11.29 14.52 -0.24
N GLY A 170 10.93 15.53 -1.01
CA GLY A 170 11.20 15.60 -2.45
C GLY A 170 10.16 14.86 -3.31
N LEU A 171 9.14 14.25 -2.72
CA LEU A 171 7.99 13.71 -3.44
C LEU A 171 7.03 14.84 -3.81
N ILE A 172 6.41 14.72 -4.98
CA ILE A 172 5.40 15.66 -5.48
C ILE A 172 4.05 14.97 -5.47
N VAL A 173 3.05 15.59 -4.87
CA VAL A 173 1.67 15.10 -4.92
C VAL A 173 1.09 15.43 -6.30
N SER A 174 0.85 14.41 -7.11
CA SER A 174 0.30 14.55 -8.46
C SER A 174 -1.21 14.31 -8.51
N ASP A 175 -1.75 13.60 -7.53
CA ASP A 175 -3.17 13.27 -7.45
C ASP A 175 -3.58 13.01 -6.00
N ALA A 176 -4.79 13.39 -5.64
CA ALA A 176 -5.39 13.11 -4.35
C ALA A 176 -6.90 12.86 -4.50
N GLU A 177 -7.35 11.74 -3.97
CA GLU A 177 -8.74 11.31 -4.04
C GLU A 177 -9.27 10.99 -2.65
N THR A 178 -10.44 11.50 -2.33
CA THR A 178 -11.13 11.20 -1.09
C THR A 178 -12.30 10.27 -1.38
N LEU A 179 -12.23 9.06 -0.84
CA LEU A 179 -13.27 8.06 -0.98
C LEU A 179 -14.22 8.16 0.23
N ILE A 180 -15.28 8.94 0.07
CA ILE A 180 -16.28 9.14 1.12
C ILE A 180 -17.30 8.00 1.04
N ARG A 181 -17.59 7.31 2.16
CA ARG A 181 -18.57 6.22 2.26
C ARG A 181 -18.18 4.91 1.56
N HIS A 182 -16.96 4.49 1.74
CA HIS A 182 -16.53 3.14 1.37
C HIS A 182 -16.34 2.25 2.58
#